data_c916061367622690d4b8e61223976d88
#
_entry.id   c916061367622690d4b8e61223976d88
#
_cell.length_a   1.000
_cell.length_b   1.000
_cell.length_c   1.000
_cell.angle_alpha   90.00
_cell.angle_beta   90.00
_cell.angle_gamma   90.00
#
_symmetry.space_group_name_H-M   'P 1'
#
loop_
_entity.id
_entity.type
_entity.pdbx_description
1 polymer ?
#
loop_
_entity_poly.entity_id
_entity_poly.type
_entity_poly.pdbx_seq_one_letter_code
_entity_poly.pdbx_strand_id
1 'polypeptide(L)'
;MSSNNNYPELNGLLIKKEKYKTKNSVIYLVKNESLNKITILKSISKNSLSTKLYEMLKWERDFYSSNISPDLFPYFINPYKDEHNLYIEMSFMEGLNFSKLLTDEHILNFSDTNKSNIIIYLNLISQIIYMIYLLHVNNYCYRDLKLNNLIINKKLQLSLIDFGFVKKLENTESKTDTICGTFHMKAPEIFLASEGKLREYNPFYIDIYSIGVILYEIYYGKPPFKYYFDKEIDLDEYKKILYKGINDTFFDDKIIKDLKDIIIKCMNIDPMKRPKIKEIMEDTLWEKYGGFDKVRKLNENLANFGNDEQINKFLEYIKFEGDFIEDYEDSEEKKKMNDLFADF
;
A
#
# COMPACT_ATOMS: atom_id res chain seq x y z
N MET A 1 34.01 3.61 -17.23
CA MET A 1 33.18 3.19 -18.37
C MET A 1 31.78 3.68 -18.08
N SER A 2 31.33 4.71 -18.79
CA SER A 2 29.98 5.27 -18.62
C SER A 2 28.96 4.23 -19.08
N SER A 3 28.17 3.68 -18.15
CA SER A 3 26.99 2.91 -18.50
C SER A 3 26.05 3.85 -19.27
N ASN A 4 25.91 3.64 -20.59
CA ASN A 4 24.85 4.24 -21.38
C ASN A 4 23.50 3.70 -20.85
N ASN A 5 22.98 4.32 -19.80
CA ASN A 5 21.62 4.11 -19.41
C ASN A 5 20.75 4.74 -20.51
N ASN A 6 20.17 3.91 -21.38
CA ASN A 6 19.21 4.31 -22.41
C ASN A 6 17.89 4.75 -21.73
N TYR A 7 17.93 5.86 -21.01
CA TYR A 7 16.73 6.46 -20.44
C TYR A 7 15.96 7.22 -21.53
N PRO A 8 14.61 7.25 -21.46
CA PRO A 8 13.83 8.04 -22.39
C PRO A 8 14.16 9.54 -22.26
N GLU A 9 14.36 10.20 -23.41
CA GLU A 9 14.56 11.63 -23.49
C GLU A 9 13.19 12.33 -23.52
N LEU A 10 12.83 12.97 -22.44
CA LEU A 10 11.59 13.74 -22.32
C LEU A 10 11.96 15.18 -21.92
N ASN A 11 11.54 16.17 -22.73
CA ASN A 11 11.86 17.57 -22.51
C ASN A 11 11.47 18.05 -21.11
N GLY A 12 12.44 18.58 -20.37
CA GLY A 12 12.24 19.13 -19.02
C GLY A 12 12.20 18.08 -17.90
N LEU A 13 12.46 16.80 -18.22
CA LEU A 13 12.56 15.73 -17.22
C LEU A 13 13.96 15.10 -17.22
N LEU A 14 14.66 15.19 -16.09
CA LEU A 14 15.92 14.50 -15.87
C LEU A 14 15.66 13.22 -15.10
N ILE A 15 15.87 12.06 -15.75
CA ILE A 15 15.73 10.77 -15.07
C ILE A 15 16.92 10.59 -14.13
N LYS A 16 16.60 10.45 -12.83
CA LYS A 16 17.58 10.25 -11.77
C LYS A 16 17.86 8.77 -11.53
N LYS A 17 16.80 7.93 -11.53
CA LYS A 17 16.91 6.50 -11.22
C LYS A 17 15.71 5.72 -11.73
N GLU A 18 15.96 4.48 -12.23
CA GLU A 18 14.93 3.46 -12.34
C GLU A 18 14.65 2.90 -10.93
N LYS A 19 13.40 2.97 -10.48
CA LYS A 19 12.98 2.52 -9.15
C LYS A 19 12.49 1.09 -9.17
N TYR A 20 11.70 0.75 -10.17
CA TYR A 20 11.02 -0.53 -10.26
C TYR A 20 10.63 -0.86 -11.70
N LYS A 21 10.75 -2.13 -12.07
CA LYS A 21 10.41 -2.63 -13.40
C LYS A 21 9.51 -3.85 -13.31
N THR A 22 8.45 -3.84 -14.09
CA THR A 22 7.58 -5.00 -14.32
C THR A 22 7.67 -5.43 -15.79
N LYS A 23 6.95 -6.48 -16.14
CA LYS A 23 6.81 -6.90 -17.55
C LYS A 23 6.24 -5.79 -18.45
N ASN A 24 5.36 -4.93 -17.91
CA ASN A 24 4.56 -3.98 -18.71
C ASN A 24 4.86 -2.51 -18.39
N SER A 25 5.58 -2.21 -17.32
CA SER A 25 5.85 -0.84 -16.90
C SER A 25 7.19 -0.69 -16.20
N VAL A 26 7.74 0.52 -16.27
CA VAL A 26 8.93 0.94 -15.54
C VAL A 26 8.62 2.22 -14.78
N ILE A 27 9.04 2.30 -13.54
CA ILE A 27 8.89 3.47 -12.66
C ILE A 27 10.24 4.17 -12.54
N TYR A 28 10.29 5.45 -12.86
CA TYR A 28 11.47 6.29 -12.74
C TYR A 28 11.26 7.39 -11.69
N LEU A 29 12.31 7.65 -10.93
CA LEU A 29 12.45 8.90 -10.18
C LEU A 29 13.02 9.95 -11.12
N VAL A 30 12.36 11.07 -11.26
CA VAL A 30 12.76 12.14 -12.17
C VAL A 30 12.80 13.48 -11.48
N LYS A 31 13.66 14.40 -11.94
CA LYS A 31 13.60 15.81 -11.59
C LYS A 31 12.85 16.54 -12.71
N ASN A 32 11.70 17.11 -12.38
CA ASN A 32 10.99 18.00 -13.28
C ASN A 32 11.60 19.39 -13.15
N GLU A 33 12.29 19.85 -14.21
CA GLU A 33 13.02 21.13 -14.20
C GLU A 33 12.06 22.33 -14.13
N SER A 34 10.91 22.24 -14.79
CA SER A 34 9.91 23.31 -14.80
C SER A 34 9.29 23.54 -13.44
N LEU A 35 9.05 22.46 -12.68
CA LEU A 35 8.49 22.53 -11.33
C LEU A 35 9.59 22.65 -10.26
N ASN A 36 10.85 22.43 -10.62
CA ASN A 36 11.99 22.28 -9.71
C ASN A 36 11.70 21.29 -8.56
N LYS A 37 11.07 20.16 -8.88
CA LYS A 37 10.66 19.13 -7.92
C LYS A 37 11.04 17.72 -8.40
N ILE A 38 11.19 16.82 -7.44
CA ILE A 38 11.26 15.40 -7.71
C ILE A 38 9.85 14.85 -7.94
N THR A 39 9.68 14.06 -8.98
CA THR A 39 8.42 13.45 -9.38
C THR A 39 8.63 11.98 -9.77
N ILE A 40 7.55 11.24 -9.98
CA ILE A 40 7.54 9.87 -10.47
C ILE A 40 7.06 9.87 -11.92
N LEU A 41 7.79 9.14 -12.76
CA LEU A 41 7.40 8.88 -14.14
C LEU A 41 7.15 7.39 -14.33
N LYS A 42 5.90 7.01 -14.59
CA LYS A 42 5.51 5.65 -14.92
C LYS A 42 5.50 5.49 -16.44
N SER A 43 6.40 4.65 -16.96
CA SER A 43 6.49 4.29 -18.37
C SER A 43 5.73 3.01 -18.65
N ILE A 44 4.94 2.96 -19.71
CA ILE A 44 4.15 1.81 -20.14
C ILE A 44 4.43 1.52 -21.60
N SER A 45 4.90 0.31 -21.94
CA SER A 45 5.17 -0.08 -23.31
C SER A 45 3.88 -0.18 -24.13
N LYS A 46 3.84 0.49 -25.29
CA LYS A 46 2.72 0.43 -26.24
C LYS A 46 2.49 -0.99 -26.78
N ASN A 47 3.58 -1.78 -26.92
CA ASN A 47 3.50 -3.17 -27.39
C ASN A 47 2.79 -4.10 -26.40
N SER A 48 2.71 -3.73 -25.12
CA SER A 48 2.00 -4.50 -24.08
C SER A 48 0.56 -4.03 -23.85
N LEU A 49 0.11 -2.99 -24.55
CA LEU A 49 -1.23 -2.41 -24.36
C LEU A 49 -2.32 -3.31 -24.94
N SER A 50 -2.93 -4.15 -24.09
CA SER A 50 -4.24 -4.75 -24.39
C SER A 50 -5.35 -3.72 -24.09
N THR A 51 -6.53 -3.92 -24.65
CA THR A 51 -7.72 -3.11 -24.34
C THR A 51 -7.97 -3.01 -22.82
N LYS A 52 -7.83 -4.13 -22.11
CA LYS A 52 -7.99 -4.18 -20.65
C LYS A 52 -6.94 -3.32 -19.94
N LEU A 53 -5.66 -3.41 -20.33
CA LEU A 53 -4.59 -2.61 -19.72
C LEU A 53 -4.80 -1.13 -19.99
N TYR A 54 -5.27 -0.77 -21.19
CA TYR A 54 -5.55 0.62 -21.54
C TYR A 54 -6.68 1.22 -20.69
N GLU A 55 -7.75 0.46 -20.42
CA GLU A 55 -8.82 0.89 -19.51
C GLU A 55 -8.32 1.07 -18.09
N MET A 56 -7.48 0.15 -17.59
CA MET A 56 -6.89 0.27 -16.26
C MET A 56 -6.02 1.54 -16.13
N LEU A 57 -5.20 1.84 -17.14
CA LEU A 57 -4.40 3.07 -17.17
C LEU A 57 -5.26 4.33 -17.21
N LYS A 58 -6.41 4.27 -17.89
CA LYS A 58 -7.37 5.37 -17.88
C LYS A 58 -7.94 5.60 -16.49
N TRP A 59 -8.37 4.54 -15.78
CA TRP A 59 -8.85 4.67 -14.39
C TRP A 59 -7.77 5.19 -13.45
N GLU A 60 -6.54 4.71 -13.57
CA GLU A 60 -5.39 5.18 -12.79
C GLU A 60 -5.13 6.68 -13.02
N ARG A 61 -5.07 7.12 -14.27
CA ARG A 61 -4.92 8.54 -14.62
C ARG A 61 -6.08 9.39 -14.11
N ASP A 62 -7.32 8.92 -14.29
CA ASP A 62 -8.53 9.64 -13.86
C ASP A 62 -8.57 9.76 -12.33
N PHE A 63 -8.09 8.74 -11.61
CA PHE A 63 -7.91 8.81 -10.16
C PHE A 63 -6.87 9.88 -9.77
N TYR A 64 -5.68 9.84 -10.33
CA TYR A 64 -4.65 10.85 -10.04
C TYR A 64 -5.12 12.28 -10.39
N SER A 65 -5.91 12.43 -11.46
CA SER A 65 -6.48 13.72 -11.86
C SER A 65 -7.60 14.21 -10.92
N SER A 66 -8.20 13.32 -10.13
CA SER A 66 -9.25 13.67 -9.16
C SER A 66 -8.73 14.47 -7.97
N ASN A 67 -7.43 14.36 -7.67
CA ASN A 67 -6.72 15.09 -6.61
C ASN A 67 -7.45 15.05 -5.23
N ILE A 68 -7.98 13.86 -4.88
CA ILE A 68 -8.84 13.68 -3.69
C ILE A 68 -8.13 14.09 -2.40
N SER A 69 -6.85 13.73 -2.24
CA SER A 69 -6.06 14.06 -1.05
C SER A 69 -4.57 13.99 -1.39
N PRO A 70 -3.96 15.09 -1.87
CA PRO A 70 -2.60 15.11 -2.39
C PRO A 70 -1.52 14.79 -1.35
N ASP A 71 -1.85 14.90 -0.05
CA ASP A 71 -0.94 14.52 1.04
C ASP A 71 -0.94 13.01 1.31
N LEU A 72 -1.96 12.29 0.87
CA LEU A 72 -2.15 10.86 1.11
C LEU A 72 -2.02 10.02 -0.16
N PHE A 73 -2.25 10.61 -1.32
CA PHE A 73 -2.25 9.95 -2.62
C PHE A 73 -1.45 10.74 -3.66
N PRO A 74 -0.75 10.06 -4.59
CA PRO A 74 -0.15 10.75 -5.74
C PRO A 74 -1.22 11.47 -6.57
N TYR A 75 -0.86 12.61 -7.12
CA TYR A 75 -1.69 13.35 -8.07
C TYR A 75 -1.02 13.45 -9.43
N PHE A 76 -1.84 13.59 -10.47
CA PHE A 76 -1.41 13.71 -11.86
C PHE A 76 -0.69 15.04 -12.12
N ILE A 77 0.41 14.98 -12.87
CA ILE A 77 1.17 16.17 -13.30
C ILE A 77 1.04 16.31 -14.82
N ASN A 78 1.67 15.43 -15.60
CA ASN A 78 1.63 15.49 -17.05
C ASN A 78 1.64 14.10 -17.70
N PRO A 79 1.05 13.93 -18.91
CA PRO A 79 1.25 12.80 -19.75
C PRO A 79 2.39 13.06 -20.75
N TYR A 80 3.16 12.03 -21.08
CA TYR A 80 4.13 12.07 -22.16
C TYR A 80 3.98 10.84 -23.06
N LYS A 81 4.54 10.90 -24.24
CA LYS A 81 4.63 9.75 -25.16
C LYS A 81 5.84 9.86 -26.05
N ASP A 82 6.45 8.76 -26.36
CA ASP A 82 7.41 8.60 -27.46
C ASP A 82 6.92 7.55 -28.47
N GLU A 83 7.78 7.06 -29.34
CA GLU A 83 7.44 6.05 -30.34
C GLU A 83 7.00 4.73 -29.68
N HIS A 84 7.61 4.33 -28.56
CA HIS A 84 7.49 3.01 -27.93
C HIS A 84 6.64 2.98 -26.66
N ASN A 85 6.52 4.11 -25.97
CA ASN A 85 5.93 4.16 -24.64
C ASN A 85 4.90 5.27 -24.47
N LEU A 86 4.01 5.07 -23.50
CA LEU A 86 3.18 6.10 -22.85
C LEU A 86 3.75 6.35 -21.47
N TYR A 87 3.66 7.60 -21.00
CA TYR A 87 4.17 7.97 -19.68
C TYR A 87 3.11 8.76 -18.91
N ILE A 88 3.07 8.51 -17.61
CA ILE A 88 2.28 9.27 -16.64
C ILE A 88 3.26 9.84 -15.62
N GLU A 89 3.36 11.18 -15.57
CA GLU A 89 4.07 11.86 -14.49
C GLU A 89 3.11 12.14 -13.35
N MET A 90 3.55 11.82 -12.14
CA MET A 90 2.78 12.03 -10.91
C MET A 90 3.68 12.55 -9.78
N SER A 91 3.06 13.09 -8.73
CA SER A 91 3.79 13.55 -7.55
C SER A 91 4.54 12.40 -6.88
N PHE A 92 5.70 12.74 -6.32
CA PHE A 92 6.49 11.83 -5.50
C PHE A 92 5.97 11.87 -4.05
N MET A 93 5.68 10.71 -3.47
CA MET A 93 5.35 10.58 -2.05
C MET A 93 6.64 10.28 -1.30
N GLU A 94 7.10 11.27 -0.51
CA GLU A 94 8.35 11.18 0.27
C GLU A 94 8.21 10.20 1.43
N GLY A 95 9.23 9.37 1.63
CA GLY A 95 9.29 8.41 2.73
C GLY A 95 9.84 7.06 2.31
N LEU A 96 9.75 6.09 3.22
CA LEU A 96 10.19 4.72 3.05
C LEU A 96 9.01 3.78 2.78
N ASN A 97 9.29 2.70 2.07
CA ASN A 97 8.30 1.64 1.89
C ASN A 97 7.99 0.97 3.24
N PHE A 98 6.71 0.95 3.62
CA PHE A 98 6.29 0.48 4.93
C PHE A 98 6.56 -1.02 5.15
N SER A 99 6.50 -1.85 4.08
CA SER A 99 6.84 -3.27 4.17
C SER A 99 8.28 -3.47 4.63
N LYS A 100 9.24 -2.67 4.14
CA LYS A 100 10.64 -2.78 4.54
C LYS A 100 10.85 -2.52 6.03
N LEU A 101 10.16 -1.54 6.60
CA LEU A 101 10.27 -1.20 8.02
C LEU A 101 9.78 -2.31 8.97
N LEU A 102 8.87 -3.17 8.51
CA LEU A 102 8.40 -4.31 9.29
C LEU A 102 9.32 -5.54 9.15
N THR A 103 10.09 -5.62 8.06
CA THR A 103 10.99 -6.75 7.79
C THR A 103 12.43 -6.48 8.24
N ASP A 104 12.89 -5.22 8.15
CA ASP A 104 14.26 -4.85 8.49
C ASP A 104 14.40 -4.67 10.01
N GLU A 105 15.15 -5.57 10.65
CA GLU A 105 15.61 -5.54 12.05
C GLU A 105 14.53 -5.30 13.13
N HIS A 106 13.25 -5.57 12.83
CA HIS A 106 12.14 -5.35 13.78
C HIS A 106 12.07 -3.93 14.34
N ILE A 107 12.29 -2.92 13.49
CA ILE A 107 12.24 -1.51 13.88
C ILE A 107 10.89 -1.15 14.52
N LEU A 108 9.81 -1.77 14.02
CA LEU A 108 8.47 -1.66 14.60
C LEU A 108 7.95 -3.07 14.95
N ASN A 109 8.04 -3.46 16.21
CA ASN A 109 7.46 -4.71 16.71
C ASN A 109 6.23 -4.42 17.56
N PHE A 110 5.04 -4.69 17.03
CA PHE A 110 3.78 -4.42 17.71
C PHE A 110 3.26 -5.60 18.54
N SER A 111 3.87 -6.77 18.43
CA SER A 111 3.51 -7.94 19.26
C SER A 111 4.02 -7.82 20.70
N ASP A 112 4.92 -6.87 20.98
CA ASP A 112 5.35 -6.56 22.33
C ASP A 112 4.36 -5.58 22.98
N THR A 113 3.73 -6.00 24.08
CA THR A 113 2.56 -5.36 24.72
C THR A 113 2.86 -4.06 25.46
N ASN A 114 3.90 -3.34 25.08
CA ASN A 114 4.17 -2.01 25.62
C ASN A 114 3.06 -1.02 25.18
N LYS A 115 2.55 -0.23 26.13
CA LYS A 115 1.43 0.69 25.91
C LYS A 115 1.69 1.70 24.80
N SER A 116 2.95 2.09 24.59
CA SER A 116 3.35 3.01 23.53
C SER A 116 3.23 2.35 22.17
N ASN A 117 3.60 1.09 22.02
CA ASN A 117 3.55 0.35 20.76
C ASN A 117 2.11 0.24 20.24
N ILE A 118 1.15 0.00 21.12
CA ILE A 118 -0.26 -0.10 20.71
C ILE A 118 -0.81 1.23 20.18
N ILE A 119 -0.40 2.37 20.76
CA ILE A 119 -0.85 3.69 20.29
C ILE A 119 -0.30 3.99 18.89
N ILE A 120 0.98 3.69 18.64
CA ILE A 120 1.59 3.84 17.31
C ILE A 120 0.88 2.93 16.30
N TYR A 121 0.69 1.66 16.67
CA TYR A 121 -0.02 0.70 15.85
C TYR A 121 -1.42 1.21 15.48
N LEU A 122 -2.20 1.65 16.47
CA LEU A 122 -3.55 2.19 16.25
C LEU A 122 -3.53 3.46 15.39
N ASN A 123 -2.54 4.34 15.55
CA ASN A 123 -2.37 5.51 14.69
C ASN A 123 -2.13 5.09 13.24
N LEU A 124 -1.22 4.16 12.98
CA LEU A 124 -0.90 3.70 11.62
C LEU A 124 -2.10 3.02 10.95
N ILE A 125 -2.76 2.10 11.64
CA ILE A 125 -3.93 1.41 11.05
C ILE A 125 -5.11 2.35 10.83
N SER A 126 -5.32 3.35 11.70
CA SER A 126 -6.38 4.34 11.49
C SER A 126 -6.14 5.21 10.26
N GLN A 127 -4.87 5.52 9.92
CA GLN A 127 -4.54 6.21 8.68
C GLN A 127 -4.86 5.34 7.45
N ILE A 128 -4.55 4.03 7.50
CA ILE A 128 -4.87 3.09 6.39
C ILE A 128 -6.39 3.02 6.19
N ILE A 129 -7.16 2.83 7.28
CA ILE A 129 -8.62 2.80 7.24
C ILE A 129 -9.17 4.10 6.66
N TYR A 130 -8.63 5.25 7.07
CA TYR A 130 -9.05 6.56 6.56
C TYR A 130 -8.77 6.76 5.07
N MET A 131 -7.61 6.29 4.57
CA MET A 131 -7.31 6.35 3.14
C MET A 131 -8.33 5.54 2.32
N ILE A 132 -8.67 4.32 2.75
CA ILE A 132 -9.69 3.50 2.09
C ILE A 132 -11.09 4.14 2.22
N TYR A 133 -11.40 4.75 3.36
CA TYR A 133 -12.64 5.53 3.52
C TYR A 133 -12.74 6.66 2.47
N LEU A 134 -11.69 7.45 2.28
CA LEU A 134 -11.67 8.52 1.27
C LEU A 134 -11.89 7.99 -0.15
N LEU A 135 -11.35 6.82 -0.47
CA LEU A 135 -11.61 6.18 -1.76
C LEU A 135 -13.07 5.75 -1.88
N HIS A 136 -13.60 5.04 -0.89
CA HIS A 136 -14.97 4.50 -0.92
C HIS A 136 -16.04 5.58 -0.99
N VAL A 137 -15.90 6.68 -0.25
CA VAL A 137 -16.88 7.80 -0.31
C VAL A 137 -16.86 8.54 -1.66
N ASN A 138 -15.77 8.41 -2.43
CA ASN A 138 -15.66 8.92 -3.78
C ASN A 138 -15.94 7.84 -4.85
N ASN A 139 -16.51 6.71 -4.46
CA ASN A 139 -16.85 5.56 -5.29
C ASN A 139 -15.67 4.90 -6.01
N TYR A 140 -14.46 5.02 -5.44
CA TYR A 140 -13.29 4.28 -5.87
C TYR A 140 -13.06 3.06 -4.99
N CYS A 141 -12.76 1.91 -5.59
CA CYS A 141 -12.19 0.75 -4.93
C CYS A 141 -10.73 0.60 -5.33
N TYR A 142 -9.87 0.28 -4.37
CA TYR A 142 -8.41 0.24 -4.56
C TYR A 142 -7.93 -1.10 -5.12
N ARG A 143 -8.35 -2.21 -4.52
CA ARG A 143 -8.19 -3.61 -4.97
C ARG A 143 -6.78 -4.21 -4.91
N ASP A 144 -5.77 -3.49 -4.42
CA ASP A 144 -4.40 -4.02 -4.22
C ASP A 144 -3.77 -3.48 -2.92
N LEU A 145 -4.56 -3.41 -1.85
CA LEU A 145 -4.09 -2.93 -0.56
C LEU A 145 -3.11 -3.92 0.05
N LYS A 146 -1.86 -3.47 0.23
CA LYS A 146 -0.74 -4.25 0.80
C LYS A 146 0.33 -3.30 1.34
N LEU A 147 1.19 -3.80 2.22
CA LEU A 147 2.25 -3.00 2.85
C LEU A 147 3.22 -2.39 1.84
N ASN A 148 3.52 -3.10 0.73
CA ASN A 148 4.41 -2.61 -0.32
C ASN A 148 3.89 -1.35 -1.04
N ASN A 149 2.57 -1.09 -0.97
CA ASN A 149 1.94 0.07 -1.57
C ASN A 149 1.76 1.23 -0.59
N LEU A 150 2.32 1.11 0.62
CA LEU A 150 2.33 2.16 1.64
C LEU A 150 3.72 2.76 1.79
N ILE A 151 3.77 4.09 1.81
CA ILE A 151 4.96 4.88 2.11
C ILE A 151 4.75 5.56 3.45
N ILE A 152 5.74 5.53 4.32
CA ILE A 152 5.73 6.21 5.62
C ILE A 152 6.83 7.26 5.69
N ASN A 153 6.49 8.47 6.10
CA ASN A 153 7.46 9.55 6.23
C ASN A 153 7.93 9.76 7.69
N LYS A 154 8.90 10.66 7.88
CA LYS A 154 9.47 11.01 9.20
C LYS A 154 8.48 11.62 10.21
N LYS A 155 7.23 11.89 9.80
CA LYS A 155 6.14 12.31 10.68
C LYS A 155 5.18 11.16 11.01
N LEU A 156 5.55 9.91 10.76
CA LEU A 156 4.66 8.75 10.85
C LEU A 156 3.38 8.89 10.00
N GLN A 157 3.42 9.71 8.96
CA GLN A 157 2.31 9.85 8.03
C GLN A 157 2.43 8.81 6.93
N LEU A 158 1.36 8.07 6.72
CA LEU A 158 1.24 7.10 5.63
C LEU A 158 0.68 7.75 4.37
N SER A 159 1.18 7.29 3.24
CA SER A 159 0.65 7.60 1.92
C SER A 159 0.45 6.30 1.14
N LEU A 160 -0.62 6.20 0.36
CA LEU A 160 -0.91 5.04 -0.47
C LEU A 160 -0.50 5.33 -1.91
N ILE A 161 0.26 4.42 -2.51
CA ILE A 161 0.80 4.53 -3.87
C ILE A 161 0.31 3.37 -4.75
N ASP A 162 0.58 3.44 -6.05
CA ASP A 162 0.24 2.42 -7.05
C ASP A 162 -1.28 2.15 -7.19
N PHE A 163 -1.91 2.96 -8.01
CA PHE A 163 -3.34 2.88 -8.32
C PHE A 163 -3.64 2.09 -9.61
N GLY A 164 -2.72 1.23 -10.03
CA GLY A 164 -2.84 0.42 -11.26
C GLY A 164 -4.07 -0.51 -11.28
N PHE A 165 -4.66 -0.82 -10.12
CA PHE A 165 -5.89 -1.60 -10.01
C PHE A 165 -7.10 -0.79 -9.56
N VAL A 166 -6.98 0.52 -9.35
CA VAL A 166 -8.11 1.36 -8.95
C VAL A 166 -9.26 1.27 -9.95
N LYS A 167 -10.48 1.32 -9.45
CA LYS A 167 -11.67 1.39 -10.32
C LYS A 167 -12.70 2.31 -9.72
N LYS A 168 -13.22 3.23 -10.53
CA LYS A 168 -14.40 4.02 -10.17
C LYS A 168 -15.65 3.27 -10.54
N LEU A 169 -16.62 3.23 -9.66
CA LEU A 169 -17.92 2.61 -9.83
C LEU A 169 -19.04 3.63 -9.64
N GLU A 170 -20.25 3.29 -9.97
CA GLU A 170 -21.39 4.19 -9.80
C GLU A 170 -21.70 4.43 -8.31
N ASN A 171 -21.61 3.37 -7.51
CA ASN A 171 -21.83 3.40 -6.06
C ASN A 171 -21.16 2.19 -5.39
N THR A 172 -21.20 2.15 -4.06
CA THR A 172 -20.56 1.10 -3.25
C THR A 172 -21.24 -0.27 -3.30
N GLU A 173 -22.41 -0.39 -3.96
CA GLU A 173 -23.10 -1.68 -4.18
C GLU A 173 -22.82 -2.25 -5.58
N SER A 174 -22.10 -1.50 -6.44
CA SER A 174 -21.75 -1.93 -7.79
C SER A 174 -20.79 -3.13 -7.78
N LYS A 175 -20.90 -3.96 -8.82
CA LYS A 175 -20.11 -5.19 -8.98
C LYS A 175 -19.12 -5.11 -10.13
N THR A 176 -18.17 -6.02 -10.16
CA THR A 176 -17.18 -6.19 -11.22
C THR A 176 -16.83 -7.67 -11.40
N ASP A 177 -16.40 -8.02 -12.62
CA ASP A 177 -15.88 -9.33 -13.01
C ASP A 177 -14.34 -9.34 -13.09
N THR A 178 -13.70 -8.17 -12.93
CA THR A 178 -12.27 -7.99 -13.18
C THR A 178 -11.43 -8.62 -12.07
N ILE A 179 -10.77 -9.74 -12.33
CA ILE A 179 -9.85 -10.41 -11.41
C ILE A 179 -8.51 -9.67 -11.39
N CYS A 180 -8.10 -9.20 -10.21
CA CYS A 180 -6.84 -8.49 -9.98
C CYS A 180 -6.36 -8.63 -8.53
N GLY A 181 -5.25 -7.93 -8.19
CA GLY A 181 -4.70 -7.89 -6.84
C GLY A 181 -3.63 -8.96 -6.56
N THR A 182 -2.90 -8.75 -5.47
CA THR A 182 -1.78 -9.58 -5.02
C THR A 182 -2.28 -10.90 -4.40
N PHE A 183 -1.67 -12.02 -4.72
CA PHE A 183 -2.17 -13.37 -4.42
C PHE A 183 -2.56 -13.58 -2.95
N HIS A 184 -1.64 -13.34 -2.00
CA HIS A 184 -1.85 -13.58 -0.58
C HIS A 184 -2.77 -12.56 0.12
N MET A 185 -3.14 -11.48 -0.59
CA MET A 185 -4.09 -10.48 -0.13
C MET A 185 -5.51 -10.72 -0.67
N LYS A 186 -5.67 -11.72 -1.57
CA LYS A 186 -6.94 -11.97 -2.24
C LYS A 186 -7.98 -12.55 -1.28
N ALA A 187 -9.16 -11.94 -1.31
CA ALA A 187 -10.33 -12.46 -0.62
C ALA A 187 -10.86 -13.75 -1.28
N PRO A 188 -11.58 -14.61 -0.54
CA PRO A 188 -12.10 -15.88 -1.05
C PRO A 188 -12.89 -15.77 -2.34
N GLU A 189 -13.72 -14.74 -2.48
CA GLU A 189 -14.54 -14.50 -3.68
C GLU A 189 -13.74 -14.26 -4.95
N ILE A 190 -12.51 -13.75 -4.84
CA ILE A 190 -11.60 -13.56 -5.99
C ILE A 190 -11.18 -14.92 -6.57
N PHE A 191 -10.91 -15.90 -5.71
CA PHE A 191 -10.61 -17.27 -6.15
C PHE A 191 -11.83 -17.93 -6.79
N LEU A 192 -13.03 -17.76 -6.21
CA LEU A 192 -14.28 -18.24 -6.80
C LEU A 192 -14.54 -17.62 -8.19
N ALA A 193 -14.27 -16.32 -8.34
CA ALA A 193 -14.39 -15.64 -9.64
C ALA A 193 -13.34 -16.15 -10.64
N SER A 194 -12.10 -16.40 -10.22
CA SER A 194 -11.05 -16.94 -11.09
C SER A 194 -11.32 -18.35 -11.58
N GLU A 195 -12.12 -19.12 -10.85
CA GLU A 195 -12.57 -20.48 -11.19
C GLU A 195 -13.89 -20.50 -11.97
N GLY A 196 -14.46 -19.34 -12.29
CA GLY A 196 -15.76 -19.22 -12.96
C GLY A 196 -16.97 -19.62 -12.09
N LYS A 197 -16.74 -19.83 -10.79
CA LYS A 197 -17.80 -20.17 -9.82
C LYS A 197 -18.61 -18.96 -9.36
N LEU A 198 -18.06 -17.76 -9.55
CA LEU A 198 -18.68 -16.48 -9.27
C LEU A 198 -18.49 -15.57 -10.49
N ARG A 199 -19.60 -15.03 -11.03
CA ARG A 199 -19.54 -14.18 -12.22
C ARG A 199 -19.05 -12.77 -11.90
N GLU A 200 -19.57 -12.20 -10.82
CA GLU A 200 -19.31 -10.82 -10.41
C GLU A 200 -19.25 -10.72 -8.89
N TYR A 201 -18.44 -9.80 -8.38
CA TYR A 201 -18.29 -9.52 -6.95
C TYR A 201 -18.27 -8.03 -6.67
N ASN A 202 -18.57 -7.63 -5.44
CA ASN A 202 -18.45 -6.24 -5.01
C ASN A 202 -17.00 -5.94 -4.57
N PRO A 203 -16.25 -5.09 -5.29
CA PRO A 203 -14.82 -4.86 -5.01
C PRO A 203 -14.56 -4.01 -3.75
N PHE A 204 -15.54 -3.28 -3.24
CA PHE A 204 -15.41 -2.56 -1.98
C PHE A 204 -15.19 -3.52 -0.80
N TYR A 205 -15.84 -4.68 -0.80
CA TYR A 205 -15.61 -5.71 0.22
C TYR A 205 -14.24 -6.41 0.09
N ILE A 206 -13.60 -6.35 -1.09
CA ILE A 206 -12.20 -6.80 -1.23
C ILE A 206 -11.26 -5.88 -0.45
N ASP A 207 -11.45 -4.58 -0.53
CA ASP A 207 -10.65 -3.62 0.23
C ASP A 207 -10.82 -3.82 1.74
N ILE A 208 -12.05 -4.11 2.20
CA ILE A 208 -12.30 -4.43 3.61
C ILE A 208 -11.58 -5.71 4.05
N TYR A 209 -11.62 -6.76 3.22
CA TYR A 209 -10.86 -7.99 3.51
C TYR A 209 -9.36 -7.70 3.61
N SER A 210 -8.81 -6.93 2.66
CA SER A 210 -7.41 -6.56 2.65
C SER A 210 -7.02 -5.70 3.86
N ILE A 211 -7.92 -4.84 4.39
CA ILE A 211 -7.72 -4.16 5.68
C ILE A 211 -7.48 -5.20 6.76
N GLY A 212 -8.34 -6.21 6.91
CA GLY A 212 -8.15 -7.25 7.92
C GLY A 212 -6.82 -7.97 7.80
N VAL A 213 -6.40 -8.32 6.56
CA VAL A 213 -5.09 -8.94 6.31
C VAL A 213 -3.94 -8.02 6.75
N ILE A 214 -3.98 -6.73 6.40
CA ILE A 214 -2.94 -5.76 6.77
C ILE A 214 -2.90 -5.54 8.28
N LEU A 215 -4.04 -5.42 8.95
CA LEU A 215 -4.08 -5.27 10.40
C LEU A 215 -3.37 -6.45 11.09
N TYR A 216 -3.63 -7.66 10.61
CA TYR A 216 -2.94 -8.86 11.09
C TYR A 216 -1.44 -8.81 10.76
N GLU A 217 -1.08 -8.48 9.51
CA GLU A 217 0.29 -8.46 9.02
C GLU A 217 1.17 -7.44 9.76
N ILE A 218 0.66 -6.23 10.04
CA ILE A 218 1.39 -5.21 10.82
C ILE A 218 1.63 -5.70 12.24
N TYR A 219 0.65 -6.39 12.86
CA TYR A 219 0.78 -6.87 14.24
C TYR A 219 1.74 -8.06 14.37
N TYR A 220 1.65 -9.04 13.46
CA TYR A 220 2.40 -10.30 13.52
C TYR A 220 3.64 -10.35 12.62
N GLY A 221 3.92 -9.31 11.82
CA GLY A 221 5.03 -9.25 10.85
C GLY A 221 4.86 -10.16 9.63
N LYS A 222 3.70 -10.80 9.46
CA LYS A 222 3.39 -11.72 8.35
C LYS A 222 1.89 -11.81 8.11
N PRO A 223 1.43 -12.00 6.86
CA PRO A 223 0.01 -12.22 6.58
C PRO A 223 -0.49 -13.54 7.20
N PRO A 224 -1.81 -13.64 7.55
CA PRO A 224 -2.36 -14.74 8.33
C PRO A 224 -2.21 -16.12 7.68
N PHE A 225 -2.18 -16.20 6.35
CA PHE A 225 -2.10 -17.45 5.60
C PHE A 225 -0.72 -17.70 4.96
N LYS A 226 0.29 -16.83 5.19
CA LYS A 226 1.64 -16.96 4.60
C LYS A 226 2.32 -18.27 4.93
N TYR A 227 2.17 -18.76 6.17
CA TYR A 227 2.76 -20.02 6.62
C TYR A 227 2.39 -21.22 5.73
N TYR A 228 1.18 -21.22 5.21
CA TYR A 228 0.68 -22.28 4.34
C TYR A 228 1.23 -22.14 2.92
N PHE A 229 1.51 -20.93 2.48
CA PHE A 229 2.12 -20.63 1.19
C PHE A 229 3.61 -20.99 1.15
N ASP A 230 4.37 -20.66 2.20
CA ASP A 230 5.81 -20.92 2.30
C ASP A 230 6.15 -22.43 2.40
N LYS A 231 5.17 -23.29 2.68
CA LYS A 231 5.34 -24.76 2.78
C LYS A 231 5.18 -25.53 1.45
N GLU A 232 5.23 -24.84 0.31
CA GLU A 232 4.94 -25.45 -1.00
C GLU A 232 3.60 -26.19 -1.05
N ILE A 233 2.62 -25.69 -0.29
CA ILE A 233 1.27 -26.22 -0.30
C ILE A 233 0.66 -25.95 -1.68
N ASP A 234 0.03 -26.99 -2.22
CA ASP A 234 -0.70 -26.89 -3.47
C ASP A 234 -1.83 -25.82 -3.33
N LEU A 235 -2.17 -25.19 -4.43
CA LEU A 235 -3.17 -24.13 -4.50
C LEU A 235 -4.55 -24.56 -3.95
N ASP A 236 -4.92 -25.81 -4.12
CA ASP A 236 -6.20 -26.33 -3.64
C ASP A 236 -6.22 -26.51 -2.12
N GLU A 237 -5.10 -26.88 -1.52
CA GLU A 237 -4.96 -26.93 -0.07
C GLU A 237 -4.96 -25.53 0.54
N TYR A 238 -4.25 -24.56 -0.08
CA TYR A 238 -4.32 -23.15 0.32
C TYR A 238 -5.76 -22.64 0.33
N LYS A 239 -6.53 -22.89 -0.74
CA LYS A 239 -7.94 -22.51 -0.83
C LYS A 239 -8.80 -23.18 0.23
N LYS A 240 -8.57 -24.45 0.56
CA LYS A 240 -9.30 -25.13 1.65
C LYS A 240 -9.11 -24.41 2.98
N ILE A 241 -7.90 -23.93 3.26
CA ILE A 241 -7.60 -23.17 4.48
C ILE A 241 -8.24 -21.79 4.42
N LEU A 242 -8.10 -21.08 3.29
CA LEU A 242 -8.70 -19.77 3.07
C LEU A 242 -10.23 -19.82 3.25
N TYR A 243 -10.88 -20.86 2.72
CA TYR A 243 -12.34 -21.03 2.84
C TYR A 243 -12.82 -21.50 4.22
N LYS A 244 -11.92 -21.92 5.13
CA LYS A 244 -12.25 -22.07 6.54
C LYS A 244 -12.28 -20.75 7.28
N GLY A 245 -11.61 -19.74 6.73
CA GLY A 245 -11.50 -18.39 7.29
C GLY A 245 -10.56 -18.31 8.48
N ILE A 246 -10.34 -17.08 8.94
CA ILE A 246 -9.59 -16.78 10.15
C ILE A 246 -10.46 -17.05 11.37
N ASN A 247 -9.85 -17.58 12.44
CA ASN A 247 -10.51 -17.87 13.71
C ASN A 247 -9.54 -17.66 14.87
N ASP A 248 -9.99 -17.93 16.09
CA ASP A 248 -9.21 -17.68 17.32
C ASP A 248 -7.81 -18.33 17.34
N THR A 249 -7.60 -19.44 16.64
CA THR A 249 -6.31 -20.14 16.62
C THR A 249 -5.21 -19.42 15.86
N PHE A 250 -5.56 -18.37 15.13
CA PHE A 250 -4.60 -17.52 14.42
C PHE A 250 -4.00 -16.40 15.30
N PHE A 251 -4.51 -16.23 16.52
CA PHE A 251 -4.14 -15.14 17.42
C PHE A 251 -3.49 -15.68 18.69
N ASP A 252 -2.55 -14.93 19.24
CA ASP A 252 -2.03 -15.15 20.58
C ASP A 252 -2.87 -14.41 21.64
N ASP A 253 -2.59 -14.69 22.92
CA ASP A 253 -3.30 -14.10 24.05
C ASP A 253 -2.93 -12.60 24.29
N LYS A 254 -1.93 -12.08 23.56
CA LYS A 254 -1.44 -10.70 23.74
C LYS A 254 -2.24 -9.69 22.95
N ILE A 255 -2.85 -10.09 21.83
CA ILE A 255 -3.65 -9.17 21.00
C ILE A 255 -4.85 -8.67 21.77
N ILE A 256 -5.11 -7.35 21.69
CA ILE A 256 -6.30 -6.79 22.30
C ILE A 256 -7.58 -7.32 21.61
N LYS A 257 -8.56 -7.69 22.42
CA LYS A 257 -9.77 -8.34 21.95
C LYS A 257 -10.48 -7.57 20.83
N ASP A 258 -10.66 -6.26 20.99
CA ASP A 258 -11.40 -5.45 20.01
C ASP A 258 -10.67 -5.43 18.66
N LEU A 259 -9.34 -5.38 18.64
CA LEU A 259 -8.56 -5.44 17.42
C LEU A 259 -8.71 -6.80 16.73
N LYS A 260 -8.62 -7.89 17.51
CA LYS A 260 -8.88 -9.24 17.01
C LYS A 260 -10.27 -9.35 16.39
N ASP A 261 -11.29 -8.83 17.07
CA ASP A 261 -12.68 -8.86 16.60
C ASP A 261 -12.84 -8.08 15.28
N ILE A 262 -12.19 -6.93 15.11
CA ILE A 262 -12.17 -6.16 13.85
C ILE A 262 -11.52 -6.99 12.75
N ILE A 263 -10.36 -7.60 12.99
CA ILE A 263 -9.67 -8.44 12.01
C ILE A 263 -10.57 -9.58 11.53
N ILE A 264 -11.18 -10.32 12.47
CA ILE A 264 -12.07 -11.44 12.16
C ILE A 264 -13.28 -10.97 11.34
N LYS A 265 -13.90 -9.84 11.71
CA LYS A 265 -15.04 -9.27 10.97
C LYS A 265 -14.64 -8.87 9.54
N CYS A 266 -13.51 -8.16 9.38
CA CYS A 266 -13.01 -7.73 8.06
C CYS A 266 -12.68 -8.93 7.17
N MET A 267 -12.12 -10.00 7.72
CA MET A 267 -11.73 -11.19 6.98
C MET A 267 -12.81 -12.26 6.91
N ASN A 268 -14.07 -11.93 7.16
CA ASN A 268 -15.17 -12.90 7.00
C ASN A 268 -15.19 -13.46 5.59
N ILE A 269 -15.42 -14.77 5.48
CA ILE A 269 -15.50 -15.50 4.19
C ILE A 269 -16.64 -14.94 3.35
N ASP A 270 -17.79 -14.70 4.00
CA ASP A 270 -18.96 -14.08 3.37
C ASP A 270 -18.74 -12.55 3.28
N PRO A 271 -18.60 -11.99 2.06
CA PRO A 271 -18.39 -10.55 1.90
C PRO A 271 -19.48 -9.69 2.54
N MET A 272 -20.74 -10.19 2.54
CA MET A 272 -21.89 -9.45 3.08
C MET A 272 -21.88 -9.34 4.61
N LYS A 273 -21.06 -10.15 5.30
CA LYS A 273 -20.88 -10.11 6.75
C LYS A 273 -19.68 -9.24 7.16
N ARG A 274 -18.91 -8.73 6.19
CA ARG A 274 -17.84 -7.77 6.47
C ARG A 274 -18.44 -6.41 6.79
N PRO A 275 -17.86 -5.66 7.73
CA PRO A 275 -18.31 -4.31 8.03
C PRO A 275 -18.11 -3.38 6.83
N LYS A 276 -18.93 -2.35 6.70
CA LYS A 276 -18.63 -1.21 5.84
C LYS A 276 -17.50 -0.38 6.46
N ILE A 277 -16.77 0.36 5.64
CA ILE A 277 -15.60 1.13 6.12
C ILE A 277 -15.94 2.10 7.28
N LYS A 278 -17.13 2.72 7.27
CA LYS A 278 -17.60 3.59 8.36
C LYS A 278 -17.81 2.84 9.67
N GLU A 279 -18.33 1.62 9.61
CA GLU A 279 -18.57 0.78 10.79
C GLU A 279 -17.25 0.41 11.48
N ILE A 280 -16.14 0.25 10.68
CA ILE A 280 -14.81 0.04 11.24
C ILE A 280 -14.33 1.32 11.98
N MET A 281 -14.60 2.51 11.42
CA MET A 281 -14.22 3.79 12.05
C MET A 281 -15.03 4.11 13.29
N GLU A 282 -16.25 3.57 13.41
CA GLU A 282 -17.17 3.75 14.53
C GLU A 282 -17.07 2.61 15.56
N ASP A 283 -16.11 1.68 15.41
CA ASP A 283 -15.95 0.56 16.35
C ASP A 283 -15.51 1.04 17.74
N THR A 284 -16.00 0.37 18.79
CA THR A 284 -15.72 0.68 20.20
C THR A 284 -14.25 0.65 20.57
N LEU A 285 -13.41 0.01 19.77
CA LEU A 285 -11.95 0.07 19.92
C LEU A 285 -11.48 1.52 20.05
N TRP A 286 -11.94 2.39 19.17
CA TRP A 286 -11.46 3.77 19.09
C TRP A 286 -11.90 4.63 20.28
N GLU A 287 -13.06 4.37 20.87
CA GLU A 287 -13.57 5.10 22.03
C GLU A 287 -12.61 5.04 23.22
N LYS A 288 -11.96 3.89 23.43
CA LYS A 288 -10.98 3.68 24.51
C LYS A 288 -9.76 4.59 24.40
N TYR A 289 -9.49 5.12 23.20
CA TYR A 289 -8.35 6.00 22.90
C TYR A 289 -8.79 7.41 22.52
N GLY A 290 -10.07 7.76 22.77
CA GLY A 290 -10.63 9.09 22.55
C GLY A 290 -11.23 9.35 21.18
N GLY A 291 -11.50 8.28 20.41
CA GLY A 291 -12.17 8.30 19.12
C GLY A 291 -11.22 8.18 17.93
N PHE A 292 -11.76 7.70 16.81
CA PHE A 292 -11.01 7.40 15.60
C PHE A 292 -10.18 8.59 15.09
N ASP A 293 -10.79 9.76 14.94
CA ASP A 293 -10.10 10.95 14.41
C ASP A 293 -8.97 11.45 15.30
N LYS A 294 -9.14 11.34 16.62
CA LYS A 294 -8.07 11.69 17.57
C LYS A 294 -6.88 10.76 17.41
N VAL A 295 -7.13 9.44 17.35
CA VAL A 295 -6.07 8.44 17.15
C VAL A 295 -5.36 8.66 15.82
N ARG A 296 -6.11 8.89 14.74
CA ARG A 296 -5.58 9.13 13.40
C ARG A 296 -4.65 10.35 13.31
N LYS A 297 -4.94 11.39 14.06
CA LYS A 297 -4.18 12.65 14.07
C LYS A 297 -3.04 12.71 15.07
N LEU A 298 -2.76 11.63 15.81
CA LEU A 298 -1.69 11.64 16.81
C LEU A 298 -0.32 11.99 16.22
N ASN A 299 -0.05 11.58 14.99
CA ASN A 299 1.21 11.87 14.29
C ASN A 299 1.37 13.33 13.83
N GLU A 300 0.33 14.17 13.90
CA GLU A 300 0.45 15.62 13.66
C GLU A 300 1.38 16.28 14.68
N ASN A 301 1.53 15.67 15.86
CA ASN A 301 2.55 16.03 16.83
C ASN A 301 3.18 14.77 17.44
N LEU A 302 4.41 14.46 17.07
CA LEU A 302 5.14 13.26 17.53
C LEU A 302 5.31 13.20 19.05
N ALA A 303 5.27 14.33 19.76
CA ALA A 303 5.31 14.35 21.22
C ALA A 303 4.08 13.61 21.86
N ASN A 304 3.00 13.39 21.11
CA ASN A 304 1.85 12.59 21.56
C ASN A 304 2.20 11.12 21.83
N PHE A 305 3.29 10.61 21.25
CA PHE A 305 3.74 9.24 21.45
C PHE A 305 4.68 9.08 22.65
N GLY A 306 5.05 10.20 23.31
CA GLY A 306 6.02 10.19 24.42
C GLY A 306 7.46 9.99 23.95
N ASN A 307 8.34 9.66 24.90
CA ASN A 307 9.74 9.38 24.60
C ASN A 307 9.91 7.87 24.40
N ASP A 308 9.43 7.36 23.27
CA ASP A 308 9.45 5.94 22.91
C ASP A 308 10.73 5.58 22.16
N GLU A 309 11.45 4.56 22.63
CA GLU A 309 12.72 4.12 22.05
C GLU A 309 12.53 3.60 20.60
N GLN A 310 11.42 2.94 20.31
CA GLN A 310 11.15 2.43 18.95
C GLN A 310 10.88 3.57 17.97
N ILE A 311 10.15 4.62 18.41
CA ILE A 311 9.97 5.81 17.58
C ILE A 311 11.29 6.50 17.32
N ASN A 312 12.13 6.64 18.33
CA ASN A 312 13.44 7.26 18.16
C ASN A 312 14.31 6.47 17.16
N LYS A 313 14.38 5.14 17.30
CA LYS A 313 15.07 4.27 16.32
C LYS A 313 14.48 4.41 14.92
N PHE A 314 13.16 4.44 14.80
CA PHE A 314 12.48 4.63 13.54
C PHE A 314 12.80 6.00 12.91
N LEU A 315 12.77 7.08 13.68
CA LEU A 315 13.09 8.42 13.19
C LEU A 315 14.55 8.56 12.78
N GLU A 316 15.47 7.90 13.51
CA GLU A 316 16.89 7.82 13.14
C GLU A 316 17.08 7.04 11.84
N TYR A 317 16.40 5.91 11.67
CA TYR A 317 16.46 5.11 10.45
C TYR A 317 15.92 5.89 9.24
N ILE A 318 14.79 6.59 9.37
CA ILE A 318 14.26 7.43 8.28
C ILE A 318 15.17 8.61 7.97
N LYS A 319 15.82 9.23 8.95
CA LYS A 319 16.80 10.28 8.69
C LYS A 319 17.94 9.75 7.84
N PHE A 320 18.52 8.62 8.25
CA PHE A 320 19.62 7.96 7.53
C PHE A 320 19.25 7.63 6.08
N GLU A 321 18.06 7.09 5.83
CA GLU A 321 17.58 6.76 4.47
C GLU A 321 17.07 8.00 3.70
N GLY A 322 16.55 9.03 4.39
CA GLY A 322 16.02 10.26 3.79
C GLY A 322 17.12 11.20 3.29
N ASP A 323 18.24 11.30 3.98
CA ASP A 323 19.37 12.11 3.58
C ASP A 323 20.01 11.62 2.27
N PHE A 324 19.79 10.34 1.90
CA PHE A 324 20.19 9.80 0.59
C PHE A 324 19.41 10.37 -0.61
N ILE A 325 18.32 11.09 -0.41
CA ILE A 325 17.58 11.74 -1.51
C ILE A 325 18.13 13.15 -1.77
N GLU A 326 18.65 13.83 -0.75
CA GLU A 326 19.20 15.19 -0.86
C GLU A 326 20.66 15.21 -1.35
N ASP A 327 21.51 14.21 -0.99
CA ASP A 327 22.95 14.16 -1.28
C ASP A 327 23.33 13.43 -2.59
N TYR A 328 22.44 13.27 -3.54
CA TYR A 328 22.71 12.55 -4.81
C TYR A 328 23.52 13.34 -5.85
N GLU A 329 24.32 14.31 -5.42
CA GLU A 329 25.41 14.88 -6.22
C GLU A 329 26.75 14.39 -5.67
N ASP A 330 27.31 13.35 -6.23
CA ASP A 330 28.68 12.82 -6.07
C ASP A 330 29.16 12.23 -4.73
N SER A 331 29.09 10.89 -4.58
CA SER A 331 30.05 10.16 -3.74
C SER A 331 30.19 8.68 -4.12
N GLU A 332 31.34 8.08 -3.79
CA GLU A 332 31.69 6.65 -3.96
C GLU A 332 30.76 5.66 -3.24
N GLU A 333 29.89 6.12 -2.36
CA GLU A 333 28.83 5.34 -1.69
C GLU A 333 27.74 4.84 -2.65
N LYS A 334 27.62 5.45 -3.84
CA LYS A 334 26.80 4.97 -4.97
C LYS A 334 27.02 3.48 -5.31
N LYS A 335 28.23 2.94 -5.07
CA LYS A 335 28.55 1.54 -5.36
C LYS A 335 27.96 0.57 -4.33
N LYS A 336 28.02 0.91 -3.05
CA LYS A 336 27.52 0.05 -1.96
C LYS A 336 25.99 -0.06 -1.96
N MET A 337 25.27 1.00 -2.35
CA MET A 337 23.82 0.99 -2.40
C MET A 337 23.25 0.25 -3.62
N ASN A 338 23.96 0.26 -4.77
CA ASN A 338 23.57 -0.56 -5.92
C ASN A 338 23.64 -2.07 -5.61
N ASP A 339 24.57 -2.51 -4.76
CA ASP A 339 24.68 -3.91 -4.33
C ASP A 339 23.57 -4.31 -3.34
N LEU A 340 23.07 -3.37 -2.52
CA LEU A 340 21.95 -3.61 -1.58
C LEU A 340 20.58 -3.69 -2.28
N PHE A 341 20.45 -3.14 -3.49
CA PHE A 341 19.20 -3.12 -4.27
C PHE A 341 19.22 -4.02 -5.51
N ALA A 342 20.29 -4.78 -5.74
CA ALA A 342 20.44 -5.68 -6.90
C ALA A 342 19.62 -6.96 -6.77
N ASP A 343 19.17 -7.35 -5.59
CA ASP A 343 18.43 -8.59 -5.29
C ASP A 343 16.91 -8.40 -5.11
N PHE A 344 16.33 -7.28 -5.65
CA PHE A 344 14.88 -7.06 -5.57
C PHE A 344 14.26 -6.71 -6.93
#